data_7b2ab47b84501c13e09a5e8d87894245
#
_entry.id   7b2ab47b84501c13e09a5e8d87894245
#
_cell.length_a   1.000
_cell.length_b   1.000
_cell.length_c   1.000
_cell.angle_alpha   90.00
_cell.angle_beta   90.00
_cell.angle_gamma   90.00
#
_symmetry.space_group_name_H-M   'P 1'
#
loop_
_entity.id
_entity.type
_entity.pdbx_description
1 polymer ?
#
loop_
_entity_poly.entity_id
_entity_poly.type
_entity_poly.pdbx_seq_one_letter_code
_entity_poly.pdbx_strand_id
1 'polypeptide(L)'
;SVEKEYRLLYPLLKKRAAFLFEYGHILHKQQKPEESIRILMEAMKYSSDPMILNIIGKNHQQTGDYLAAERWLIRSTYRLPGRIYPYYLLAKLYAEPDFRQPDKLEEMKQIVLAKAPKIYSTAIEEMRREVKKIK
;
A
#
# COMPACT_ATOMS: atom_id res chain seq x y z
N SER A 1 -6.68 21.98 -9.90
CA SER A 1 -6.39 20.57 -9.79
C SER A 1 -7.13 19.95 -8.61
N VAL A 2 -7.31 18.65 -8.63
CA VAL A 2 -8.01 17.93 -7.55
C VAL A 2 -7.24 18.08 -6.23
N GLU A 3 -5.92 18.00 -6.26
CA GLU A 3 -5.11 18.19 -5.05
C GLU A 3 -5.33 19.56 -4.42
N LYS A 4 -5.41 20.61 -5.24
CA LYS A 4 -5.63 21.96 -4.76
C LYS A 4 -6.98 22.10 -4.07
N GLU A 5 -8.02 21.47 -4.63
CA GLU A 5 -9.36 21.47 -4.04
C GLU A 5 -9.36 20.76 -2.69
N TYR A 6 -8.68 19.62 -2.58
CA TYR A 6 -8.57 18.90 -1.31
C TYR A 6 -7.82 19.71 -0.26
N ARG A 7 -6.76 20.42 -0.66
CA ARG A 7 -6.02 21.28 0.25
C ARG A 7 -6.91 22.39 0.81
N LEU A 8 -7.77 22.97 -0.02
CA LEU A 8 -8.70 24.02 0.42
C LEU A 8 -9.78 23.46 1.36
N LEU A 9 -10.21 22.22 1.17
CA LEU A 9 -11.24 21.58 1.99
C LEU A 9 -10.69 21.01 3.29
N TYR A 10 -9.38 20.83 3.39
CA TYR A 10 -8.77 20.17 4.54
C TYR A 10 -9.18 20.77 5.89
N PRO A 11 -9.15 22.09 6.09
CA PRO A 11 -9.53 22.63 7.40
C PRO A 11 -10.94 22.26 7.85
N LEU A 12 -11.85 22.04 6.89
CA LEU A 12 -13.24 21.69 7.17
C LEU A 12 -13.43 20.21 7.37
N LEU A 13 -12.64 19.37 6.70
CA LEU A 13 -12.87 17.93 6.61
C LEU A 13 -11.79 17.08 7.27
N LYS A 14 -10.86 17.67 7.98
CA LYS A 14 -9.66 17.01 8.52
C LYS A 14 -9.93 15.93 9.58
N LYS A 15 -11.18 15.77 10.03
CA LYS A 15 -11.55 14.71 10.96
C LYS A 15 -12.36 13.61 10.28
N ARG A 16 -12.53 13.66 8.96
CA ARG A 16 -13.27 12.66 8.21
C ARG A 16 -12.32 11.68 7.55
N ALA A 17 -12.38 10.42 7.98
CA ALA A 17 -11.48 9.38 7.49
C ALA A 17 -11.51 9.22 5.98
N ALA A 18 -12.72 9.21 5.38
CA ALA A 18 -12.85 9.05 3.93
C ALA A 18 -12.19 10.17 3.17
N PHE A 19 -12.35 11.42 3.63
CA PHE A 19 -11.70 12.56 3.01
C PHE A 19 -10.18 12.45 3.09
N LEU A 20 -9.66 12.14 4.28
CA LEU A 20 -8.22 12.03 4.50
C LEU A 20 -7.61 10.89 3.67
N PHE A 21 -8.33 9.77 3.57
CA PHE A 21 -7.88 8.66 2.74
C PHE A 21 -7.76 9.08 1.28
N GLU A 22 -8.80 9.71 0.74
CA GLU A 22 -8.78 10.16 -0.65
C GLU A 22 -7.70 11.21 -0.90
N TYR A 23 -7.53 12.14 0.03
CA TYR A 23 -6.48 13.16 -0.08
C TYR A 23 -5.09 12.52 -0.09
N GLY A 24 -4.84 11.62 0.86
CA GLY A 24 -3.57 10.89 0.90
C GLY A 24 -3.31 10.08 -0.37
N HIS A 25 -4.36 9.45 -0.92
CA HIS A 25 -4.24 8.68 -2.16
C HIS A 25 -3.92 9.58 -3.35
N ILE A 26 -4.57 10.74 -3.43
CA ILE A 26 -4.28 11.72 -4.50
C ILE A 26 -2.82 12.18 -4.41
N LEU A 27 -2.34 12.49 -3.21
CA LEU A 27 -0.95 12.90 -3.01
C LEU A 27 0.02 11.79 -3.41
N HIS A 28 -0.31 10.53 -3.08
CA HIS A 28 0.49 9.39 -3.52
C HIS A 28 0.57 9.31 -5.04
N LYS A 29 -0.57 9.43 -5.71
CA LYS A 29 -0.62 9.37 -7.19
C LYS A 29 0.16 10.51 -7.83
N GLN A 30 0.23 11.65 -7.18
CA GLN A 30 0.99 12.79 -7.69
C GLN A 30 2.46 12.77 -7.28
N GLN A 31 2.91 11.64 -6.75
CA GLN A 31 4.30 11.43 -6.36
C GLN A 31 4.78 12.43 -5.31
N LYS A 32 3.93 12.66 -4.32
CA LYS A 32 4.21 13.47 -3.14
C LYS A 32 4.16 12.57 -1.90
N PRO A 33 5.13 11.63 -1.75
CA PRO A 33 5.03 10.59 -0.75
C PRO A 33 5.07 11.09 0.70
N GLU A 34 5.87 12.10 1.00
CA GLU A 34 5.97 12.61 2.37
C GLU A 34 4.66 13.28 2.82
N GLU A 35 4.06 14.08 1.95
CA GLU A 35 2.77 14.71 2.25
C GLU A 35 1.67 13.67 2.35
N SER A 36 1.69 12.67 1.46
CA SER A 36 0.73 11.58 1.49
C SER A 36 0.81 10.82 2.82
N ILE A 37 2.01 10.48 3.28
CA ILE A 37 2.21 9.79 4.55
C ILE A 37 1.61 10.61 5.68
N ARG A 38 1.88 11.91 5.72
CA ARG A 38 1.38 12.78 6.79
C ARG A 38 -0.15 12.78 6.85
N ILE A 39 -0.81 12.91 5.70
CA ILE A 39 -2.28 12.90 5.64
C ILE A 39 -2.83 11.52 5.99
N LEU A 40 -2.22 10.44 5.50
CA LEU A 40 -2.66 9.09 5.81
C LEU A 40 -2.46 8.73 7.29
N MET A 41 -1.42 9.25 7.93
CA MET A 41 -1.22 9.08 9.37
C MET A 41 -2.36 9.74 10.15
N GLU A 42 -2.85 10.88 9.68
CA GLU A 42 -4.04 11.50 10.29
C GLU A 42 -5.28 10.64 10.08
N ALA A 43 -5.43 10.04 8.88
CA ALA A 43 -6.56 9.17 8.60
C ALA A 43 -6.61 7.97 9.56
N MET A 44 -5.47 7.46 9.98
CA MET A 44 -5.39 6.34 10.91
C MET A 44 -6.01 6.63 12.28
N LYS A 45 -6.17 7.89 12.64
CA LYS A 45 -6.83 8.27 13.89
C LYS A 45 -8.33 7.95 13.85
N TYR A 46 -8.90 7.84 12.65
CA TYR A 46 -10.34 7.69 12.45
C TYR A 46 -10.73 6.43 11.69
N SER A 47 -9.76 5.66 11.20
CA SER A 47 -10.03 4.47 10.38
C SER A 47 -8.97 3.41 10.63
N SER A 48 -9.40 2.14 10.56
CA SER A 48 -8.50 0.99 10.63
C SER A 48 -8.37 0.29 9.27
N ASP A 49 -8.79 0.95 8.19
CA ASP A 49 -8.73 0.38 6.84
C ASP A 49 -7.28 0.03 6.48
N PRO A 50 -6.99 -1.25 6.16
CA PRO A 50 -5.63 -1.67 5.82
C PRO A 50 -5.10 -1.04 4.54
N MET A 51 -5.96 -0.50 3.66
CA MET A 51 -5.49 0.21 2.48
C MET A 51 -4.67 1.45 2.84
N ILE A 52 -4.94 2.07 3.99
CA ILE A 52 -4.12 3.19 4.48
C ILE A 52 -2.68 2.71 4.70
N LEU A 53 -2.53 1.56 5.36
CA LEU A 53 -1.21 0.96 5.62
C LEU A 53 -0.48 0.62 4.33
N ASN A 54 -1.21 0.10 3.34
CA ASN A 54 -0.64 -0.26 2.05
C ASN A 54 -0.08 0.96 1.31
N ILE A 55 -0.82 2.07 1.32
CA ILE A 55 -0.37 3.27 0.62
C ILE A 55 0.81 3.90 1.36
N ILE A 56 0.79 3.92 2.69
CA ILE A 56 1.94 4.39 3.47
C ILE A 56 3.18 3.56 3.13
N GLY A 57 3.04 2.23 3.07
CA GLY A 57 4.13 1.34 2.69
C GLY A 57 4.67 1.65 1.30
N LYS A 58 3.78 1.86 0.33
CA LYS A 58 4.17 2.21 -1.04
C LYS A 58 4.91 3.55 -1.08
N ASN A 59 4.49 4.52 -0.28
CA ASN A 59 5.16 5.81 -0.20
C ASN A 59 6.59 5.67 0.33
N HIS A 60 6.78 4.88 1.38
CA HIS A 60 8.12 4.62 1.91
C HIS A 60 9.00 3.91 0.89
N GLN A 61 8.45 2.95 0.14
CA GLN A 61 9.18 2.30 -0.94
C GLN A 61 9.62 3.30 -2.00
N GLN A 62 8.75 4.23 -2.35
CA GLN A 62 9.04 5.27 -3.34
C GLN A 62 10.19 6.17 -2.91
N THR A 63 10.33 6.43 -1.61
CA THR A 63 11.43 7.25 -1.08
C THR A 63 12.69 6.45 -0.77
N GLY A 64 12.67 5.14 -0.97
CA GLY A 64 13.82 4.29 -0.68
C GLY A 64 13.94 3.85 0.76
N ASP A 65 12.94 4.13 1.60
CA ASP A 65 12.91 3.65 2.99
C ASP A 65 12.27 2.27 3.03
N TYR A 66 13.02 1.27 2.57
CA TYR A 66 12.50 -0.09 2.38
C TYR A 66 12.15 -0.78 3.69
N LEU A 67 12.89 -0.53 4.77
CA LEU A 67 12.59 -1.12 6.07
C LEU A 67 11.26 -0.59 6.62
N ALA A 68 11.00 0.71 6.48
CA ALA A 68 9.71 1.27 6.87
C ALA A 68 8.59 0.71 6.00
N ALA A 69 8.80 0.64 4.69
CA ALA A 69 7.83 0.04 3.77
C ALA A 69 7.47 -1.37 4.20
N GLU A 70 8.46 -2.19 4.51
CA GLU A 70 8.25 -3.56 4.96
C GLU A 70 7.38 -3.61 6.22
N ARG A 71 7.70 -2.79 7.22
CA ARG A 71 6.94 -2.78 8.47
C ARG A 71 5.46 -2.44 8.25
N TRP A 72 5.18 -1.43 7.43
CA TRP A 72 3.81 -1.03 7.16
C TRP A 72 3.04 -2.08 6.38
N LEU A 73 3.66 -2.68 5.38
CA LEU A 73 3.02 -3.72 4.56
C LEU A 73 2.77 -5.00 5.37
N ILE A 74 3.71 -5.42 6.21
CA ILE A 74 3.52 -6.57 7.09
C ILE A 74 2.35 -6.30 8.04
N ARG A 75 2.28 -5.11 8.61
CA ARG A 75 1.18 -4.72 9.48
C ARG A 75 -0.17 -4.81 8.77
N SER A 76 -0.20 -4.46 7.48
CA SER A 76 -1.41 -4.61 6.66
C SER A 76 -1.83 -6.08 6.53
N THR A 77 -0.89 -7.00 6.40
CA THR A 77 -1.22 -8.43 6.28
C THR A 77 -1.94 -8.97 7.51
N TYR A 78 -1.67 -8.40 8.70
CA TYR A 78 -2.32 -8.82 9.93
C TYR A 78 -3.73 -8.26 10.09
N ARG A 79 -4.03 -7.12 9.45
CA ARG A 79 -5.36 -6.50 9.56
C ARG A 79 -6.44 -7.31 8.86
N LEU A 80 -6.17 -7.80 7.65
CA LEU A 80 -7.09 -8.63 6.87
C LEU A 80 -6.30 -9.76 6.21
N PRO A 81 -6.07 -10.87 6.95
CA PRO A 81 -5.22 -11.96 6.44
C PRO A 81 -5.68 -12.59 5.13
N GLY A 82 -6.98 -12.48 4.82
CA GLY A 82 -7.53 -13.02 3.57
C GLY A 82 -7.21 -12.21 2.32
N ARG A 83 -6.63 -11.03 2.44
CA ARG A 83 -6.34 -10.17 1.30
C ARG A 83 -5.01 -10.53 0.66
N ILE A 84 -5.00 -10.57 -0.67
CA ILE A 84 -3.80 -10.88 -1.46
C ILE A 84 -2.91 -9.65 -1.65
N TYR A 85 -3.52 -8.47 -1.76
CA TYR A 85 -2.83 -7.26 -2.17
C TYR A 85 -1.55 -6.93 -1.35
N PRO A 86 -1.55 -6.94 -0.01
CA PRO A 86 -0.33 -6.61 0.72
C PRO A 86 0.80 -7.63 0.49
N TYR A 87 0.49 -8.90 0.25
CA TYR A 87 1.52 -9.89 -0.08
C TYR A 87 2.12 -9.64 -1.46
N TYR A 88 1.29 -9.22 -2.42
CA TYR A 88 1.75 -8.79 -3.73
C TYR A 88 2.69 -7.57 -3.60
N LEU A 89 2.32 -6.58 -2.79
CA LEU A 89 3.17 -5.41 -2.56
C LEU A 89 4.49 -5.80 -1.90
N LEU A 90 4.47 -6.73 -0.95
CA LEU A 90 5.70 -7.23 -0.33
C LEU A 90 6.60 -7.95 -1.33
N ALA A 91 6.01 -8.74 -2.24
CA ALA A 91 6.79 -9.38 -3.29
C ALA A 91 7.54 -8.34 -4.12
N LYS A 92 6.86 -7.27 -4.51
CA LYS A 92 7.49 -6.18 -5.27
C LYS A 92 8.58 -5.49 -4.47
N LEU A 93 8.36 -5.29 -3.18
CA LEU A 93 9.35 -4.68 -2.29
C LEU A 93 10.62 -5.54 -2.21
N TYR A 94 10.46 -6.85 -2.00
CA TYR A 94 11.60 -7.77 -1.89
C TYR A 94 12.34 -7.98 -3.21
N ALA A 95 11.76 -7.54 -4.32
CA ALA A 95 12.40 -7.56 -5.63
C ALA A 95 13.17 -6.27 -5.95
N GLU A 96 13.05 -5.24 -5.11
CA GLU A 96 13.80 -4.01 -5.30
C GLU A 96 15.30 -4.29 -5.28
N PRO A 97 16.08 -3.77 -6.26
CA PRO A 97 17.51 -4.06 -6.32
C PRO A 97 18.28 -3.74 -5.05
N ASP A 98 17.91 -2.63 -4.38
CA ASP A 98 18.60 -2.19 -3.17
C ASP A 98 18.06 -2.84 -1.89
N PHE A 99 17.07 -3.70 -2.00
CA PHE A 99 16.46 -4.37 -0.85
C PHE A 99 16.13 -5.84 -1.16
N ARG A 100 16.82 -6.42 -2.12
CA ARG A 100 16.49 -7.74 -2.62
C ARG A 100 16.67 -8.83 -1.56
N GLN A 101 15.60 -9.60 -1.34
CA GLN A 101 15.58 -10.70 -0.38
C GLN A 101 14.92 -11.91 -1.06
N PRO A 102 15.72 -12.76 -1.72
CA PRO A 102 15.19 -13.84 -2.57
C PRO A 102 14.25 -14.81 -1.85
N ASP A 103 14.59 -15.20 -0.61
CA ASP A 103 13.77 -16.16 0.13
C ASP A 103 12.41 -15.58 0.49
N LYS A 104 12.40 -14.34 0.96
CA LYS A 104 11.14 -13.65 1.30
C LYS A 104 10.33 -13.36 0.04
N LEU A 105 11.00 -13.01 -1.05
CA LEU A 105 10.34 -12.80 -2.34
C LEU A 105 9.61 -14.07 -2.77
N GLU A 106 10.29 -15.22 -2.73
CA GLU A 106 9.67 -16.47 -3.14
C GLU A 106 8.50 -16.85 -2.24
N GLU A 107 8.63 -16.64 -0.94
CA GLU A 107 7.54 -16.86 0.02
C GLU A 107 6.31 -16.02 -0.33
N MET A 108 6.49 -14.73 -0.61
CA MET A 108 5.37 -13.85 -0.96
C MET A 108 4.75 -14.24 -2.30
N LYS A 109 5.57 -14.63 -3.27
CA LYS A 109 5.07 -15.11 -4.56
C LYS A 109 4.16 -16.32 -4.38
N GLN A 110 4.58 -17.28 -3.55
CA GLN A 110 3.79 -18.49 -3.31
C GLN A 110 2.46 -18.15 -2.63
N ILE A 111 2.47 -17.22 -1.68
CA ILE A 111 1.23 -16.79 -1.03
C ILE A 111 0.27 -16.16 -2.05
N VAL A 112 0.76 -15.29 -2.91
CA VAL A 112 -0.07 -14.63 -3.93
C VAL A 112 -0.66 -15.65 -4.89
N LEU A 113 0.11 -16.67 -5.27
CA LEU A 113 -0.32 -17.67 -6.23
C LEU A 113 -1.29 -18.70 -5.65
N ALA A 114 -1.14 -19.02 -4.36
CA ALA A 114 -1.89 -20.11 -3.73
C ALA A 114 -3.09 -19.66 -2.91
N LYS A 115 -3.10 -18.42 -2.41
CA LYS A 115 -4.14 -17.95 -1.49
C LYS A 115 -5.49 -17.84 -2.20
N ALA A 116 -6.51 -18.45 -1.63
CA ALA A 116 -7.87 -18.35 -2.16
C ALA A 116 -8.46 -16.97 -1.85
N PRO A 117 -8.84 -16.18 -2.87
CA PRO A 117 -9.44 -14.87 -2.62
C PRO A 117 -10.89 -15.02 -2.18
N LYS A 118 -11.37 -14.08 -1.35
CA LYS A 118 -12.80 -14.05 -0.99
C LYS A 118 -13.65 -13.71 -2.19
N ILE A 119 -13.17 -12.82 -3.05
CA ILE A 119 -13.84 -12.41 -4.28
C ILE A 119 -12.83 -12.49 -5.40
N TYR A 120 -13.17 -13.23 -6.45
CA TYR A 120 -12.33 -13.30 -7.64
C TYR A 120 -12.46 -12.01 -8.44
N SER A 121 -11.33 -11.48 -8.93
CA SER A 121 -11.31 -10.29 -9.76
C SER A 121 -10.16 -10.38 -10.77
N THR A 122 -10.27 -9.58 -11.84
CA THR A 122 -9.19 -9.46 -12.83
C THR A 122 -7.92 -8.90 -12.21
N ALA A 123 -8.05 -8.04 -11.18
CA ALA A 123 -6.90 -7.50 -10.46
C ALA A 123 -6.07 -8.62 -9.81
N ILE A 124 -6.71 -9.63 -9.24
CA ILE A 124 -6.00 -10.77 -8.64
C ILE A 124 -5.26 -11.55 -9.70
N GLU A 125 -5.87 -11.78 -10.86
CA GLU A 125 -5.21 -12.49 -11.96
C GLU A 125 -4.00 -11.71 -12.48
N GLU A 126 -4.11 -10.40 -12.58
CA GLU A 126 -3.00 -9.54 -12.99
C GLU A 126 -1.85 -9.59 -11.99
N MET A 127 -2.15 -9.51 -10.68
CA MET A 127 -1.13 -9.62 -9.64
C MET A 127 -0.41 -10.97 -9.72
N ARG A 128 -1.15 -12.06 -9.97
CA ARG A 128 -0.56 -13.39 -10.11
C ARG A 128 0.36 -13.48 -11.33
N ARG A 129 -0.05 -12.87 -12.44
CA ARG A 129 0.81 -12.82 -13.63
C ARG A 129 2.08 -12.03 -13.36
N GLU A 130 1.96 -10.90 -12.68
CA GLU A 130 3.13 -10.07 -12.38
C GLU A 130 4.14 -10.78 -11.47
N VAL A 131 3.66 -11.43 -10.39
CA VAL A 131 4.61 -12.09 -9.47
C VAL A 131 5.31 -13.28 -10.14
N LYS A 132 4.66 -13.96 -11.10
CA LYS A 132 5.31 -15.04 -11.86
C LYS A 132 6.48 -14.53 -12.69
N LYS A 133 6.44 -13.27 -13.13
CA LYS A 133 7.50 -12.66 -13.94
C LYS A 133 8.68 -12.16 -13.10
N ILE A 134 8.49 -11.96 -11.81
CA ILE A 134 9.55 -11.49 -10.93
C ILE A 134 10.55 -12.63 -10.71
N LYS A 135 11.82 -12.35 -11.02
CA LYS A 135 12.88 -13.35 -10.90
C LYS A 135 13.64 -13.19 -9.58
#